data_7c1732bf47ac1df90ed43b27eb686c22
#
_entry.id   7c1732bf47ac1df90ed43b27eb686c22
#
_cell.length_a   1.000
_cell.length_b   1.000
_cell.length_c   1.000
_cell.angle_alpha   90.00
_cell.angle_beta   90.00
_cell.angle_gamma   90.00
#
_symmetry.space_group_name_H-M   'P 1'
#
loop_
_entity.id
_entity.type
_entity.pdbx_description
1 polymer ?
#
loop_
_entity_poly.entity_id
_entity_poly.type
_entity_poly.pdbx_seq_one_letter_code
_entity_poly.pdbx_strand_id
1 'polypeptide(L)'
;NPKFKKEAIAEIERCAKLGFSGIGELGPGGNGYDFNDPDFIEVVECANAYHLPINIHCGEPVGHPYPGKDMTSLAPLPGLILKYPDVTFILAHMGGGLPFYELNPRYHGKFKNVYYDTAANPLLYHISSFRAVIGLIGSKRLLYGSDFPLLLYPSKNREMDFSMFVNQIRNDACLSKEEWNDVMGNNLRRILDI
;
A
#
# COMPACT_ATOMS: atom_id res chain seq x y z
N ASN A 1 0.23 12.87 -10.78
CA ASN A 1 0.60 11.87 -11.78
C ASN A 1 2.01 12.15 -12.28
N PRO A 2 2.95 11.17 -12.23
CA PRO A 2 4.34 11.32 -12.69
C PRO A 2 4.47 11.83 -14.13
N LYS A 3 3.53 11.51 -15.01
CA LYS A 3 3.55 11.96 -16.42
C LYS A 3 3.43 13.48 -16.58
N PHE A 4 3.09 14.22 -15.53
CA PHE A 4 3.18 15.69 -15.52
C PHE A 4 4.61 16.20 -15.21
N LYS A 5 5.57 15.30 -15.00
CA LYS A 5 7.02 15.63 -14.92
C LYS A 5 7.31 16.76 -13.90
N LYS A 6 7.83 17.90 -14.39
CA LYS A 6 8.20 19.04 -13.53
C LYS A 6 7.05 19.55 -12.69
N GLU A 7 5.83 19.54 -13.21
CA GLU A 7 4.64 19.94 -12.46
C GLU A 7 4.34 18.97 -11.31
N ALA A 8 4.54 17.66 -11.52
CA ALA A 8 4.38 16.66 -10.46
C ALA A 8 5.42 16.88 -9.35
N ILE A 9 6.68 17.14 -9.70
CA ILE A 9 7.74 17.42 -8.73
C ILE A 9 7.44 18.71 -7.96
N ALA A 10 7.10 19.80 -8.67
CA ALA A 10 6.76 21.07 -8.04
C ALA A 10 5.57 20.95 -7.05
N GLU A 11 4.58 20.11 -7.38
CA GLU A 11 3.44 19.86 -6.49
C GLU A 11 3.86 19.07 -5.24
N ILE A 12 4.74 18.06 -5.37
CA ILE A 12 5.28 17.33 -4.21
C ILE A 12 6.02 18.29 -3.29
N GLU A 13 6.90 19.13 -3.84
CA GLU A 13 7.64 20.13 -3.06
C GLU A 13 6.72 21.12 -2.36
N ARG A 14 5.68 21.60 -3.07
CA ARG A 14 4.67 22.49 -2.50
C ARG A 14 3.94 21.84 -1.33
N CYS A 15 3.49 20.59 -1.51
CA CYS A 15 2.78 19.84 -0.47
C CYS A 15 3.67 19.54 0.73
N ALA A 16 4.93 19.16 0.52
CA ALA A 16 5.90 18.94 1.59
C ALA A 16 6.10 20.21 2.44
N LYS A 17 6.27 21.37 1.79
CA LYS A 17 6.39 22.67 2.49
C LYS A 17 5.12 23.08 3.27
N LEU A 18 3.95 22.55 2.89
CA LEU A 18 2.69 22.75 3.61
C LEU A 18 2.45 21.74 4.73
N GLY A 19 3.39 20.79 4.95
CA GLY A 19 3.31 19.81 6.02
C GLY A 19 2.51 18.55 5.67
N PHE A 20 2.31 18.26 4.37
CA PHE A 20 1.76 16.97 3.96
C PHE A 20 2.76 15.84 4.28
N SER A 21 2.26 14.71 4.78
CA SER A 21 3.08 13.66 5.37
C SER A 21 3.28 12.44 4.46
N GLY A 22 2.91 12.51 3.18
CA GLY A 22 3.08 11.41 2.24
C GLY A 22 2.52 11.70 0.86
N ILE A 23 2.77 10.79 -0.07
CA ILE A 23 2.32 10.83 -1.46
C ILE A 23 1.49 9.60 -1.75
N GLY A 24 0.39 9.73 -2.46
CA GLY A 24 -0.39 8.60 -2.95
C GLY A 24 -1.89 8.84 -2.99
N GLU A 25 -2.64 7.88 -3.44
CA GLU A 25 -2.17 6.59 -3.94
C GLU A 25 -1.69 6.75 -5.40
N LEU A 26 -0.49 6.24 -5.73
CA LEU A 26 0.05 6.27 -7.09
C LEU A 26 -0.34 4.97 -7.82
N GLY A 27 -1.22 5.08 -8.82
CA GLY A 27 -1.69 3.96 -9.65
C GLY A 27 -1.05 3.99 -11.03
N PRO A 28 -0.07 3.13 -11.33
CA PRO A 28 0.66 3.17 -12.60
C PRO A 28 -0.22 2.89 -13.82
N GLY A 29 -0.91 1.78 -13.85
CA GLY A 29 -1.58 1.27 -15.05
C GLY A 29 -2.65 2.17 -15.63
N GLY A 30 -3.49 2.77 -14.77
CA GLY A 30 -4.52 3.73 -15.19
C GLY A 30 -3.97 5.08 -15.63
N ASN A 31 -2.70 5.38 -15.34
CA ASN A 31 -2.07 6.69 -15.52
C ASN A 31 -0.95 6.73 -16.57
N GLY A 32 -0.74 5.63 -17.31
CA GLY A 32 0.16 5.56 -18.46
C GLY A 32 1.66 5.55 -18.11
N TYR A 33 2.03 4.99 -16.95
CA TYR A 33 3.41 4.73 -16.57
C TYR A 33 3.55 3.37 -15.89
N ASP A 34 4.76 2.90 -15.70
CA ASP A 34 5.09 1.70 -14.91
C ASP A 34 6.19 2.01 -13.87
N PHE A 35 6.58 1.00 -13.09
CA PHE A 35 7.58 1.18 -12.01
C PHE A 35 9.02 1.40 -12.49
N ASN A 36 9.31 1.27 -13.78
CA ASN A 36 10.59 1.60 -14.39
C ASN A 36 10.56 2.95 -15.14
N ASP A 37 9.38 3.58 -15.23
CA ASP A 37 9.24 4.85 -15.95
C ASP A 37 10.13 5.93 -15.32
N PRO A 38 10.98 6.62 -16.10
CA PRO A 38 11.85 7.68 -15.57
C PRO A 38 11.08 8.77 -14.82
N ASP A 39 9.91 9.17 -15.30
CA ASP A 39 9.09 10.18 -14.63
C ASP A 39 8.61 9.70 -13.24
N PHE A 40 8.32 8.39 -13.10
CA PHE A 40 7.99 7.80 -11.80
C PHE A 40 9.22 7.73 -10.88
N ILE A 41 10.38 7.40 -11.42
CA ILE A 41 11.63 7.39 -10.65
C ILE A 41 11.96 8.79 -10.11
N GLU A 42 11.77 9.85 -10.90
CA GLU A 42 11.95 11.23 -10.41
C GLU A 42 11.01 11.54 -9.23
N VAL A 43 9.76 11.04 -9.25
CA VAL A 43 8.84 11.18 -8.12
C VAL A 43 9.36 10.45 -6.88
N VAL A 44 9.90 9.23 -7.03
CA VAL A 44 10.49 8.47 -5.92
C VAL A 44 11.71 9.19 -5.33
N GLU A 45 12.56 9.76 -6.18
CA GLU A 45 13.75 10.53 -5.75
C GLU A 45 13.34 11.82 -5.02
N CYS A 46 12.33 12.52 -5.53
CA CYS A 46 11.77 13.69 -4.86
C CYS A 46 11.17 13.34 -3.49
N ALA A 47 10.37 12.27 -3.40
CA ALA A 47 9.82 11.79 -2.14
C ALA A 47 10.92 11.45 -1.13
N ASN A 48 11.99 10.79 -1.58
CA ASN A 48 13.16 10.48 -0.76
C ASN A 48 13.80 11.75 -0.19
N ALA A 49 14.00 12.77 -1.02
CA ALA A 49 14.60 14.04 -0.60
C ALA A 49 13.78 14.78 0.48
N TYR A 50 12.46 14.60 0.49
CA TYR A 50 11.55 15.17 1.47
C TYR A 50 11.12 14.20 2.58
N HIS A 51 11.68 12.98 2.62
CA HIS A 51 11.34 11.91 3.57
C HIS A 51 9.84 11.57 3.59
N LEU A 52 9.18 11.65 2.44
CA LEU A 52 7.76 11.36 2.31
C LEU A 52 7.56 9.87 1.98
N PRO A 53 6.75 9.14 2.74
CA PRO A 53 6.30 7.81 2.35
C PRO A 53 5.46 7.88 1.07
N ILE A 54 5.56 6.82 0.26
CA ILE A 54 4.83 6.69 -0.99
C ILE A 54 3.84 5.54 -0.87
N ASN A 55 2.54 5.82 -1.03
CA ASN A 55 1.53 4.78 -1.19
C ASN A 55 1.39 4.45 -2.69
N ILE A 56 1.47 3.16 -3.02
CA ILE A 56 1.45 2.63 -4.39
C ILE A 56 0.33 1.63 -4.54
N HIS A 57 -0.52 1.85 -5.53
CA HIS A 57 -1.54 0.88 -5.93
C HIS A 57 -0.89 -0.41 -6.45
N CYS A 58 -1.33 -1.55 -5.92
CA CYS A 58 -0.85 -2.87 -6.31
C CYS A 58 -2.03 -3.78 -6.64
N GLY A 59 -2.40 -3.84 -7.92
CA GLY A 59 -3.39 -4.81 -8.39
C GLY A 59 -2.90 -6.25 -8.20
N GLU A 60 -3.80 -7.15 -7.81
CA GLU A 60 -3.46 -8.58 -7.76
C GLU A 60 -3.29 -9.13 -9.19
N PRO A 61 -2.13 -9.77 -9.50
CA PRO A 61 -1.86 -10.30 -10.84
C PRO A 61 -2.75 -11.52 -11.17
N VAL A 62 -3.25 -12.20 -10.14
CA VAL A 62 -4.14 -13.35 -10.23
C VAL A 62 -5.40 -13.06 -9.42
N GLY A 63 -6.56 -13.16 -10.05
CA GLY A 63 -7.85 -12.87 -9.41
C GLY A 63 -8.96 -12.72 -10.44
N HIS A 64 -10.18 -12.49 -9.99
CA HIS A 64 -11.30 -12.29 -10.92
C HIS A 64 -11.16 -10.96 -11.67
N PRO A 65 -11.66 -10.87 -12.91
CA PRO A 65 -11.70 -9.61 -13.63
C PRO A 65 -12.79 -8.68 -13.08
N TYR A 66 -12.49 -7.38 -13.02
CA TYR A 66 -13.45 -6.34 -12.68
C TYR A 66 -13.09 -5.04 -13.43
N PRO A 67 -14.06 -4.15 -13.66
CA PRO A 67 -13.78 -2.87 -14.33
C PRO A 67 -12.75 -2.04 -13.56
N GLY A 68 -11.73 -1.56 -14.27
CA GLY A 68 -10.66 -0.74 -13.65
C GLY A 68 -9.56 -1.52 -12.95
N LYS A 69 -9.56 -2.87 -13.06
CA LYS A 69 -8.46 -3.68 -12.51
C LYS A 69 -7.13 -3.27 -13.12
N ASP A 70 -6.20 -2.86 -12.27
CA ASP A 70 -4.83 -2.54 -12.70
C ASP A 70 -4.05 -3.84 -12.97
N MET A 71 -3.52 -3.94 -14.18
CA MET A 71 -2.73 -5.08 -14.65
C MET A 71 -1.23 -4.73 -14.74
N THR A 72 -0.80 -3.64 -14.12
CA THR A 72 0.62 -3.26 -14.10
C THR A 72 1.43 -4.36 -13.42
N SER A 73 2.51 -4.76 -14.07
CA SER A 73 3.40 -5.79 -13.53
C SER A 73 4.06 -5.32 -12.24
N LEU A 74 3.93 -6.09 -11.17
CA LEU A 74 4.64 -5.86 -9.90
C LEU A 74 6.10 -6.33 -9.94
N ALA A 75 6.53 -7.00 -11.02
CA ALA A 75 7.86 -7.58 -11.13
C ALA A 75 9.04 -6.56 -10.94
N PRO A 76 8.93 -5.29 -11.33
CA PRO A 76 9.98 -4.30 -11.09
C PRO A 76 10.08 -3.80 -9.65
N LEU A 77 8.99 -3.88 -8.85
CA LEU A 77 8.93 -3.33 -7.49
C LEU A 77 10.05 -3.80 -6.56
N PRO A 78 10.41 -5.10 -6.52
CA PRO A 78 11.52 -5.56 -5.67
C PRO A 78 12.85 -4.88 -5.98
N GLY A 79 13.13 -4.63 -7.25
CA GLY A 79 14.32 -3.89 -7.69
C GLY A 79 14.30 -2.43 -7.26
N LEU A 80 13.17 -1.77 -7.41
CA LEU A 80 12.94 -0.40 -6.98
C LEU A 80 13.12 -0.25 -5.47
N ILE A 81 12.47 -1.10 -4.69
CA ILE A 81 12.57 -1.10 -3.22
C ILE A 81 14.01 -1.24 -2.74
N LEU A 82 14.76 -2.16 -3.33
CA LEU A 82 16.17 -2.38 -2.97
C LEU A 82 17.08 -1.23 -3.41
N LYS A 83 16.71 -0.50 -4.46
CA LYS A 83 17.46 0.68 -4.94
C LYS A 83 17.28 1.89 -4.02
N TYR A 84 16.11 2.01 -3.39
CA TYR A 84 15.73 3.15 -2.53
C TYR A 84 15.42 2.68 -1.11
N PRO A 85 16.39 2.20 -0.32
CA PRO A 85 16.17 1.62 1.01
C PRO A 85 15.71 2.65 2.06
N ASP A 86 15.91 3.94 1.80
CA ASP A 86 15.52 5.02 2.70
C ASP A 86 14.10 5.56 2.42
N VAL A 87 13.50 5.16 1.30
CA VAL A 87 12.11 5.49 0.97
C VAL A 87 11.16 4.53 1.68
N THR A 88 10.19 5.03 2.40
CA THR A 88 9.09 4.21 2.93
C THR A 88 8.06 3.97 1.84
N PHE A 89 7.89 2.71 1.47
CA PHE A 89 6.86 2.26 0.53
C PHE A 89 5.67 1.66 1.27
N ILE A 90 4.46 2.13 0.98
CA ILE A 90 3.20 1.53 1.40
C ILE A 90 2.58 0.91 0.16
N LEU A 91 2.45 -0.41 0.14
CA LEU A 91 1.90 -1.14 -1.00
C LEU A 91 0.45 -1.49 -0.71
N ALA A 92 -0.45 -0.82 -1.42
CA ALA A 92 -1.89 -0.97 -1.23
C ALA A 92 -2.38 -2.39 -1.57
N HIS A 93 -3.56 -2.75 -1.04
CA HIS A 93 -4.24 -4.02 -1.34
C HIS A 93 -3.40 -5.27 -1.02
N MET A 94 -2.81 -5.33 0.17
CA MET A 94 -1.87 -6.41 0.55
C MET A 94 -0.71 -6.54 -0.47
N GLY A 95 -0.35 -5.44 -1.14
CA GLY A 95 0.70 -5.41 -2.15
C GLY A 95 0.47 -6.33 -3.34
N GLY A 96 -0.80 -6.62 -3.68
CA GLY A 96 -1.14 -7.56 -4.74
C GLY A 96 -0.58 -8.97 -4.51
N GLY A 97 -0.34 -9.37 -3.26
CA GLY A 97 0.25 -10.66 -2.90
C GLY A 97 1.79 -10.64 -2.76
N LEU A 98 2.43 -9.49 -2.87
CA LEU A 98 3.89 -9.34 -2.74
C LEU A 98 4.47 -9.88 -1.42
N PRO A 99 3.77 -9.85 -0.26
CA PRO A 99 4.27 -10.44 0.99
C PRO A 99 4.74 -11.89 0.86
N PHE A 100 4.08 -12.70 0.02
CA PHE A 100 4.50 -14.07 -0.23
C PHE A 100 5.90 -14.14 -0.87
N TYR A 101 6.23 -13.20 -1.73
CA TYR A 101 7.52 -13.16 -2.42
C TYR A 101 8.69 -12.71 -1.53
N GLU A 102 8.41 -12.15 -0.35
CA GLU A 102 9.46 -11.90 0.65
C GLU A 102 10.09 -13.18 1.20
N LEU A 103 9.44 -14.34 1.02
CA LEU A 103 10.04 -15.64 1.32
C LEU A 103 11.13 -16.05 0.32
N ASN A 104 11.23 -15.39 -0.84
CA ASN A 104 12.30 -15.68 -1.79
C ASN A 104 13.66 -15.33 -1.14
N PRO A 105 14.65 -16.25 -1.18
CA PRO A 105 15.96 -16.01 -0.55
C PRO A 105 16.64 -14.71 -0.98
N ARG A 106 16.36 -14.24 -2.19
CA ARG A 106 16.90 -12.97 -2.71
C ARG A 106 16.36 -11.74 -1.96
N TYR A 107 15.12 -11.81 -1.45
CA TYR A 107 14.41 -10.67 -0.85
C TYR A 107 14.22 -10.81 0.66
N HIS A 108 14.34 -12.01 1.18
CA HIS A 108 14.08 -12.32 2.58
C HIS A 108 14.83 -11.38 3.54
N GLY A 109 14.07 -10.71 4.40
CA GLY A 109 14.58 -9.76 5.39
C GLY A 109 15.12 -8.43 4.83
N LYS A 110 14.98 -8.16 3.53
CA LYS A 110 15.52 -6.95 2.89
C LYS A 110 14.50 -5.81 2.76
N PHE A 111 13.19 -6.11 2.75
CA PHE A 111 12.14 -5.10 2.58
C PHE A 111 11.77 -4.43 3.91
N LYS A 112 12.76 -3.85 4.59
CA LYS A 112 12.57 -3.21 5.90
C LYS A 112 11.78 -1.91 5.84
N ASN A 113 11.80 -1.26 4.68
CA ASN A 113 11.14 0.00 4.37
C ASN A 113 9.78 -0.19 3.67
N VAL A 114 9.26 -1.42 3.64
CA VAL A 114 7.98 -1.74 2.97
C VAL A 114 6.91 -2.05 4.00
N TYR A 115 5.77 -1.41 3.82
CA TYR A 115 4.53 -1.66 4.53
C TYR A 115 3.46 -2.09 3.53
N TYR A 116 2.44 -2.78 4.01
CA TYR A 116 1.30 -3.22 3.21
C TYR A 116 0.02 -2.72 3.85
N ASP A 117 -0.96 -2.36 3.07
CA ASP A 117 -2.25 -1.99 3.64
C ASP A 117 -3.36 -2.98 3.31
N THR A 118 -4.51 -2.79 3.96
CA THR A 118 -5.68 -3.65 3.83
C THR A 118 -6.79 -3.03 2.98
N ALA A 119 -6.47 -1.99 2.22
CA ALA A 119 -7.42 -1.33 1.33
C ALA A 119 -8.16 -2.35 0.44
N ALA A 120 -9.46 -2.18 0.27
CA ALA A 120 -10.33 -3.08 -0.47
C ALA A 120 -10.31 -4.57 -0.06
N ASN A 121 -9.70 -4.95 1.05
CA ASN A 121 -9.54 -6.36 1.44
C ASN A 121 -10.83 -7.18 1.36
N PRO A 122 -12.03 -6.70 1.81
CA PRO A 122 -13.26 -7.48 1.73
C PRO A 122 -13.70 -7.85 0.31
N LEU A 123 -13.21 -7.15 -0.71
CA LEU A 123 -13.50 -7.41 -2.12
C LEU A 123 -12.46 -8.34 -2.76
N LEU A 124 -11.23 -8.32 -2.28
CA LEU A 124 -10.09 -8.97 -2.91
C LEU A 124 -9.68 -10.27 -2.22
N TYR A 125 -9.80 -10.32 -0.89
CA TYR A 125 -9.26 -11.43 -0.10
C TYR A 125 -10.22 -11.86 1.01
N HIS A 126 -10.17 -13.14 1.37
CA HIS A 126 -10.83 -13.62 2.58
C HIS A 126 -10.13 -13.05 3.83
N ILE A 127 -10.88 -12.85 4.93
CA ILE A 127 -10.38 -12.25 6.18
C ILE A 127 -9.15 -12.97 6.76
N SER A 128 -8.98 -14.26 6.49
CA SER A 128 -7.78 -15.03 6.89
C SER A 128 -6.47 -14.52 6.28
N SER A 129 -6.55 -13.66 5.25
CA SER A 129 -5.38 -12.98 4.67
C SER A 129 -4.59 -12.19 5.70
N PHE A 130 -5.26 -11.61 6.71
CA PHE A 130 -4.60 -10.92 7.81
C PHE A 130 -3.62 -11.83 8.55
N ARG A 131 -4.09 -13.02 8.95
CA ARG A 131 -3.24 -13.96 9.68
C ARG A 131 -2.10 -14.50 8.82
N ALA A 132 -2.38 -14.75 7.54
CA ALA A 132 -1.38 -15.21 6.59
C ALA A 132 -0.29 -14.14 6.36
N VAL A 133 -0.68 -12.90 6.07
CA VAL A 133 0.25 -11.80 5.82
C VAL A 133 1.06 -11.46 7.08
N ILE A 134 0.42 -11.36 8.25
CA ILE A 134 1.14 -11.14 9.51
C ILE A 134 2.14 -12.26 9.79
N GLY A 135 1.80 -13.51 9.47
CA GLY A 135 2.73 -14.64 9.57
C GLY A 135 3.97 -14.52 8.68
N LEU A 136 3.84 -13.83 7.55
CA LEU A 136 4.94 -13.61 6.59
C LEU A 136 5.82 -12.42 6.95
N ILE A 137 5.21 -11.29 7.33
CA ILE A 137 5.91 -9.99 7.44
C ILE A 137 5.90 -9.39 8.85
N GLY A 138 5.12 -9.95 9.77
CA GLY A 138 4.87 -9.40 11.11
C GLY A 138 3.81 -8.29 11.12
N SER A 139 3.14 -8.09 12.28
CA SER A 139 2.09 -7.08 12.44
C SER A 139 2.59 -5.65 12.22
N LYS A 140 3.86 -5.39 12.52
CA LYS A 140 4.47 -4.04 12.45
C LYS A 140 4.61 -3.46 11.05
N ARG A 141 4.33 -4.25 10.00
CA ARG A 141 4.38 -3.81 8.62
C ARG A 141 3.03 -3.89 7.89
N LEU A 142 1.94 -4.21 8.60
CA LEU A 142 0.59 -4.18 8.06
C LEU A 142 -0.17 -2.95 8.57
N LEU A 143 -0.85 -2.23 7.68
CA LEU A 143 -1.62 -1.02 7.95
C LEU A 143 -3.10 -1.24 7.66
N TYR A 144 -3.99 -0.70 8.48
CA TYR A 144 -5.39 -0.61 8.12
C TYR A 144 -5.57 0.47 7.04
N GLY A 145 -6.23 0.10 5.95
CA GLY A 145 -6.73 0.98 4.91
C GLY A 145 -8.17 0.57 4.55
N SER A 146 -9.05 1.54 4.32
CA SER A 146 -10.45 1.29 3.96
C SER A 146 -10.68 1.32 2.46
N ASP A 147 -9.83 2.00 1.71
CA ASP A 147 -10.04 2.34 0.30
C ASP A 147 -11.29 3.24 0.09
N PHE A 148 -11.44 4.24 0.98
CA PHE A 148 -12.54 5.20 0.84
C PHE A 148 -12.40 5.95 -0.52
N PRO A 149 -13.49 6.11 -1.31
CA PRO A 149 -14.92 5.90 -0.98
C PRO A 149 -15.49 4.55 -1.50
N LEU A 150 -14.72 3.50 -1.58
CA LEU A 150 -15.14 2.22 -2.16
C LEU A 150 -16.22 1.52 -1.30
N LEU A 151 -17.21 0.92 -1.97
CA LEU A 151 -18.26 0.12 -1.33
C LEU A 151 -17.72 -1.30 -1.06
N LEU A 152 -17.26 -1.58 0.16
CA LEU A 152 -16.60 -2.83 0.51
C LEU A 152 -17.51 -4.06 0.57
N TYR A 153 -18.81 -3.87 0.77
CA TYR A 153 -19.79 -4.96 0.91
C TYR A 153 -21.01 -4.73 0.01
N PRO A 154 -20.86 -4.72 -1.33
CA PRO A 154 -21.94 -4.35 -2.25
C PRO A 154 -23.16 -5.28 -2.19
N SER A 155 -22.97 -6.53 -1.72
CA SER A 155 -24.06 -7.49 -1.53
C SER A 155 -24.87 -7.25 -0.25
N LYS A 156 -24.35 -6.48 0.71
CA LYS A 156 -24.96 -6.25 2.01
C LYS A 156 -25.46 -4.83 2.19
N ASN A 157 -24.71 -3.84 1.71
CA ASN A 157 -24.99 -2.42 1.89
C ASN A 157 -24.99 -1.70 0.55
N ARG A 158 -25.84 -0.67 0.44
CA ARG A 158 -25.82 0.28 -0.69
C ARG A 158 -25.07 1.57 -0.37
N GLU A 159 -24.71 1.77 0.88
CA GLU A 159 -23.94 2.91 1.38
C GLU A 159 -22.60 2.45 1.94
N MET A 160 -21.64 3.34 1.91
CA MET A 160 -20.29 3.07 2.44
C MET A 160 -20.35 2.95 3.96
N ASP A 161 -19.93 1.80 4.48
CA ASP A 161 -19.87 1.52 5.92
C ASP A 161 -18.57 0.79 6.24
N PHE A 162 -17.61 1.54 6.76
CA PHE A 162 -16.33 0.97 7.17
C PHE A 162 -16.39 0.29 8.53
N SER A 163 -17.46 0.53 9.32
CA SER A 163 -17.63 -0.12 10.61
C SER A 163 -17.76 -1.64 10.46
N MET A 164 -18.38 -2.10 9.38
CA MET A 164 -18.47 -3.52 9.05
C MET A 164 -17.08 -4.15 8.87
N PHE A 165 -16.19 -3.49 8.17
CA PHE A 165 -14.83 -4.00 7.95
C PHE A 165 -14.02 -4.01 9.24
N VAL A 166 -14.07 -2.93 10.01
CA VAL A 166 -13.42 -2.87 11.34
C VAL A 166 -13.94 -3.97 12.27
N ASN A 167 -15.26 -4.19 12.30
CA ASN A 167 -15.86 -5.26 13.11
C ASN A 167 -15.46 -6.65 12.61
N GLN A 168 -15.38 -6.86 11.30
CA GLN A 168 -14.92 -8.13 10.74
C GLN A 168 -13.44 -8.39 11.11
N ILE A 169 -12.56 -7.40 11.02
CA ILE A 169 -11.18 -7.56 11.47
C ILE A 169 -11.13 -7.93 12.94
N ARG A 170 -11.91 -7.23 13.77
CA ARG A 170 -11.94 -7.46 15.24
C ARG A 170 -12.37 -8.87 15.59
N ASN A 171 -13.38 -9.40 14.92
CA ASN A 171 -14.01 -10.67 15.28
C ASN A 171 -13.36 -11.87 14.58
N ASP A 172 -12.91 -11.72 13.34
CA ASP A 172 -12.62 -12.85 12.46
C ASP A 172 -11.13 -12.93 12.03
N ALA A 173 -10.35 -11.84 12.13
CA ALA A 173 -8.95 -11.84 11.72
C ALA A 173 -8.01 -12.52 12.73
N CYS A 174 -8.51 -12.91 13.89
CA CYS A 174 -7.76 -13.59 14.97
C CYS A 174 -6.49 -12.82 15.40
N LEU A 175 -6.56 -11.49 15.49
CA LEU A 175 -5.45 -10.65 15.92
C LEU A 175 -5.35 -10.61 17.45
N SER A 176 -4.13 -10.68 17.98
CA SER A 176 -3.87 -10.31 19.38
C SER A 176 -4.12 -8.81 19.60
N LYS A 177 -4.21 -8.38 20.86
CA LYS A 177 -4.36 -6.94 21.18
C LYS A 177 -3.21 -6.09 20.63
N GLU A 178 -1.98 -6.61 20.67
CA GLU A 178 -0.80 -5.92 20.15
C GLU A 178 -0.90 -5.78 18.63
N GLU A 179 -1.16 -6.89 17.92
CA GLU A 179 -1.32 -6.89 16.47
C GLU A 179 -2.46 -5.98 16.00
N TRP A 180 -3.59 -5.98 16.72
CA TRP A 180 -4.69 -5.04 16.49
C TRP A 180 -4.21 -3.59 16.57
N ASN A 181 -3.54 -3.21 17.66
CA ASN A 181 -3.06 -1.84 17.85
C ASN A 181 -2.04 -1.44 16.78
N ASP A 182 -1.14 -2.36 16.42
CA ASP A 182 -0.18 -2.15 15.35
C ASP A 182 -0.87 -1.83 14.03
N VAL A 183 -1.76 -2.71 13.59
CA VAL A 183 -2.46 -2.61 12.29
C VAL A 183 -3.38 -1.41 12.25
N MET A 184 -4.15 -1.16 13.31
CA MET A 184 -5.20 -0.13 13.31
C MET A 184 -4.68 1.29 13.55
N GLY A 185 -3.40 1.48 13.84
CA GLY A 185 -2.90 2.86 13.98
C GLY A 185 -1.43 3.04 14.36
N ASN A 186 -0.87 2.20 15.26
CA ASN A 186 0.49 2.43 15.75
C ASN A 186 1.54 2.41 14.64
N ASN A 187 1.37 1.54 13.63
CA ASN A 187 2.29 1.47 12.51
C ASN A 187 2.29 2.77 11.71
N LEU A 188 1.11 3.30 11.37
CA LEU A 188 1.00 4.54 10.62
C LEU A 188 1.56 5.72 11.41
N ARG A 189 1.30 5.77 12.73
CA ARG A 189 1.89 6.80 13.59
C ARG A 189 3.41 6.78 13.56
N ARG A 190 4.04 5.60 13.59
CA ARG A 190 5.51 5.48 13.45
C ARG A 190 6.03 5.95 12.10
N ILE A 191 5.30 5.66 11.03
CA ILE A 191 5.69 6.10 9.68
C ILE A 191 5.63 7.62 9.55
N LEU A 192 4.61 8.24 10.15
CA LEU A 192 4.35 9.68 10.03
C LEU A 192 4.98 10.50 11.17
N ASP A 193 5.62 9.85 12.14
CA ASP A 193 6.23 10.48 13.33
C ASP A 193 5.25 11.37 14.12
N ILE A 194 4.02 10.83 14.47
CA ILE A 194 2.92 11.52 15.16
C ILE A 194 2.38 10.74 16.38
#